data_6473e9acef26f7b15ef03833b8f2f9fa
#
_entry.id   6473e9acef26f7b15ef03833b8f2f9fa
#
_cell.length_a   1.000
_cell.length_b   1.000
_cell.length_c   1.000
_cell.angle_alpha   90.00
_cell.angle_beta   90.00
_cell.angle_gamma   90.00
#
_symmetry.space_group_name_H-M   'P 1'
#
loop_
_entity.id
_entity.type
_entity.pdbx_description
1 polymer ?
#
loop_
_entity_poly.entity_id
_entity_poly.type
_entity_poly.pdbx_seq_one_letter_code
_entity_poly.pdbx_strand_id
1 'polypeptide(L)'
;MTRLPIAFAAMLLASTSAFAADLYVEPDPQPVAPAFGGFYLRGHLGMSNQQLGSLEHTLFDDVEIHEFLDEGGFDSAPLAGIGVGYQFNDWLRADAFVEYRGDASFSALDRYGHTGGAGTVWDGTNDYSGTKSEWLLMANAYVDVGHWHGITPYVGAGIGASRNTISHFQDVNVPTAGVSYGDTASTWNFAWALHAGVAYQVTDRMTLDLGYSYMNLGDAKTGDLKAYDGSVTNEPMHFKDITSHDIKLGFRYSLQ
;
A
#
# COMPACT_ATOMS: atom_id res chain seq x y z
N MET A 1 -0.41 -11.73 23.43
CA MET A 1 0.66 -12.13 22.49
C MET A 1 1.42 -10.88 22.13
N THR A 2 2.73 -10.88 22.34
CA THR A 2 3.58 -9.68 22.35
C THR A 2 3.86 -9.20 20.94
N ARG A 3 3.37 -8.00 20.61
CA ARG A 3 3.73 -7.30 19.36
C ARG A 3 5.22 -6.92 19.43
N LEU A 4 6.04 -7.45 18.51
CA LEU A 4 7.42 -7.02 18.32
C LEU A 4 7.44 -5.66 17.63
N PRO A 5 8.12 -4.64 18.17
CA PRO A 5 8.36 -3.42 17.42
C PRO A 5 9.40 -3.71 16.34
N ILE A 6 9.09 -3.34 15.10
CA ILE A 6 10.04 -3.36 13.98
C ILE A 6 11.14 -2.35 14.30
N ALA A 7 12.26 -2.85 14.78
CA ALA A 7 13.45 -2.05 14.95
C ALA A 7 14.06 -1.75 13.59
N PHE A 8 14.12 -0.49 13.22
CA PHE A 8 14.85 0.03 12.06
C PHE A 8 16.34 -0.27 12.26
N ALA A 9 16.84 -1.34 11.65
CA ALA A 9 18.26 -1.63 11.63
C ALA A 9 18.93 -0.75 10.56
N ALA A 10 19.47 0.40 11.00
CA ALA A 10 20.41 1.19 10.20
C ALA A 10 21.70 0.39 10.07
N MET A 11 21.96 -0.20 8.91
CA MET A 11 23.21 -0.87 8.59
C MET A 11 24.28 0.21 8.31
N LEU A 12 25.09 0.51 9.31
CA LEU A 12 26.34 1.24 9.17
C LEU A 12 27.37 0.32 8.47
N LEU A 13 27.64 0.57 7.20
CA LEU A 13 28.77 -0.02 6.50
C LEU A 13 30.06 0.65 6.98
N ALA A 14 30.83 -0.05 7.78
CA ALA A 14 32.16 0.34 8.17
C ALA A 14 33.10 0.20 6.95
N SER A 15 33.64 1.32 6.48
CA SER A 15 34.70 1.37 5.45
C SER A 15 36.05 0.98 6.05
N THR A 16 36.64 -0.10 5.57
CA THR A 16 38.04 -0.42 5.80
C THR A 16 38.90 0.34 4.78
N SER A 17 39.76 1.23 5.25
CA SER A 17 40.75 1.91 4.45
C SER A 17 41.85 0.92 3.98
N ALA A 18 42.00 0.73 2.68
CA ALA A 18 43.13 0.06 2.07
C ALA A 18 44.06 1.09 1.45
N PHE A 19 45.34 0.83 1.60
CA PHE A 19 46.51 1.66 1.33
C PHE A 19 46.62 2.13 -0.13
N ALA A 20 47.12 3.37 -0.28
CA ALA A 20 47.46 4.01 -1.51
C ALA A 20 48.57 3.26 -2.27
N ALA A 21 48.28 2.92 -3.52
CA ALA A 21 49.27 2.80 -4.57
C ALA A 21 49.07 3.99 -5.51
N ASP A 22 50.14 4.66 -5.82
CA ASP A 22 50.26 5.82 -6.71
C ASP A 22 49.66 5.45 -8.08
N LEU A 23 48.43 5.86 -8.32
CA LEU A 23 47.72 5.60 -9.56
C LEU A 23 47.54 6.92 -10.29
N TYR A 24 48.02 6.92 -11.50
CA TYR A 24 47.70 7.86 -12.57
C TYR A 24 46.30 8.45 -12.38
N VAL A 25 46.25 9.72 -12.05
CA VAL A 25 44.97 10.44 -11.96
C VAL A 25 44.45 10.62 -13.38
N GLU A 26 43.64 9.67 -13.81
CA GLU A 26 42.78 9.88 -14.96
C GLU A 26 41.90 11.13 -14.68
N PRO A 27 41.85 12.11 -15.62
CA PRO A 27 41.05 13.30 -15.37
C PRO A 27 39.65 12.88 -14.99
N ASP A 28 39.17 13.39 -13.84
CA ASP A 28 37.85 13.14 -13.28
C ASP A 28 36.83 13.24 -14.41
N PRO A 29 36.07 12.19 -14.71
CA PRO A 29 35.07 12.27 -15.78
C PRO A 29 34.15 13.44 -15.43
N GLN A 30 34.17 14.44 -16.30
CA GLN A 30 33.30 15.61 -16.16
C GLN A 30 31.86 15.04 -15.92
N PRO A 31 31.15 15.43 -14.86
CA PRO A 31 29.80 14.97 -14.65
C PRO A 31 29.03 15.27 -15.92
N VAL A 32 28.65 14.21 -16.64
CA VAL A 32 27.81 14.34 -17.82
C VAL A 32 26.54 14.98 -17.32
N ALA A 33 26.30 16.22 -17.73
CA ALA A 33 25.06 16.91 -17.36
C ALA A 33 23.90 16.00 -17.81
N PRO A 34 23.01 15.60 -16.91
CA PRO A 34 21.91 14.74 -17.29
C PRO A 34 21.18 15.37 -18.47
N ALA A 35 20.90 14.60 -19.52
CA ALA A 35 20.15 15.07 -20.67
C ALA A 35 18.74 15.45 -20.19
N PHE A 36 18.51 16.74 -19.97
CA PHE A 36 17.24 17.26 -19.51
C PHE A 36 16.24 17.30 -20.66
N GLY A 37 15.02 16.83 -20.39
CA GLY A 37 13.91 16.81 -21.33
C GLY A 37 13.81 15.52 -22.13
N GLY A 38 13.01 14.56 -21.67
CA GLY A 38 12.81 13.33 -22.41
C GLY A 38 11.84 12.36 -21.76
N PHE A 39 11.37 11.44 -22.60
CA PHE A 39 10.55 10.35 -22.14
C PHE A 39 11.40 9.29 -21.43
N TYR A 40 10.82 8.69 -20.40
CA TYR A 40 11.39 7.53 -19.73
C TYR A 40 10.34 6.44 -19.49
N LEU A 41 10.79 5.21 -19.48
CA LEU A 41 10.04 4.09 -18.94
C LEU A 41 10.38 3.90 -17.48
N ARG A 42 9.40 3.50 -16.68
CA ARG A 42 9.62 3.12 -15.29
C ARG A 42 9.06 1.76 -14.96
N GLY A 43 9.67 1.08 -14.03
CA GLY A 43 9.13 -0.11 -13.41
C GLY A 43 9.47 -0.09 -11.93
N HIS A 44 8.64 -0.71 -11.10
CA HIS A 44 8.91 -0.82 -9.68
C HIS A 44 8.30 -2.09 -9.09
N LEU A 45 8.92 -2.55 -8.04
CA LEU A 45 8.45 -3.62 -7.16
C LEU A 45 8.48 -3.09 -5.72
N GLY A 46 7.66 -3.65 -4.85
CA GLY A 46 7.67 -3.21 -3.45
C GLY A 46 6.75 -3.99 -2.57
N MET A 47 6.55 -3.42 -1.39
CA MET A 47 5.63 -3.91 -0.37
C MET A 47 4.70 -2.79 0.04
N SER A 48 3.42 -3.11 0.13
CA SER A 48 2.36 -2.23 0.61
C SER A 48 1.95 -2.68 2.01
N ASN A 49 2.02 -1.77 2.98
CA ASN A 49 1.46 -1.97 4.31
C ASN A 49 0.18 -1.16 4.40
N GLN A 50 -0.95 -1.86 4.32
CA GLN A 50 -2.27 -1.23 4.25
C GLN A 50 -2.88 -1.11 5.64
N GLN A 51 -3.62 -0.03 5.85
CA GLN A 51 -4.35 0.26 7.07
C GLN A 51 -5.82 0.45 6.75
N LEU A 52 -6.68 -0.07 7.60
CA LEU A 52 -8.13 0.11 7.55
C LEU A 52 -8.52 1.22 8.54
N GLY A 53 -9.35 2.15 8.11
CA GLY A 53 -9.90 3.19 8.98
C GLY A 53 -11.02 2.65 9.84
N SER A 54 -12.05 2.05 9.23
CA SER A 54 -13.15 1.38 9.94
C SER A 54 -13.76 0.25 9.14
N LEU A 55 -14.34 -0.70 9.86
CA LEU A 55 -15.21 -1.74 9.32
C LEU A 55 -16.65 -1.41 9.69
N GLU A 56 -17.55 -1.35 8.71
CA GLU A 56 -18.94 -0.95 8.92
C GLU A 56 -19.91 -1.96 8.32
N HIS A 57 -20.98 -2.24 9.07
CA HIS A 57 -22.08 -3.07 8.62
C HIS A 57 -23.35 -2.70 9.39
N THR A 58 -24.50 -2.79 8.75
CA THR A 58 -25.81 -2.50 9.37
C THR A 58 -26.10 -3.38 10.59
N LEU A 59 -25.65 -4.63 10.57
CA LEU A 59 -25.82 -5.56 11.71
C LEU A 59 -25.09 -5.09 12.98
N PHE A 60 -24.11 -4.20 12.91
CA PHE A 60 -23.44 -3.64 14.10
C PHE A 60 -24.38 -2.70 14.86
N ASP A 61 -25.31 -2.06 14.14
CA ASP A 61 -26.31 -1.15 14.71
C ASP A 61 -27.56 -1.89 15.21
N ASP A 62 -27.79 -3.14 14.75
CA ASP A 62 -28.95 -3.95 15.12
C ASP A 62 -28.80 -4.64 16.48
N VAL A 63 -27.58 -4.69 17.04
CA VAL A 63 -27.33 -5.26 18.36
C VAL A 63 -27.22 -4.17 19.42
N GLU A 64 -27.68 -4.45 20.65
CA GLU A 64 -27.68 -3.44 21.72
C GLU A 64 -26.27 -3.01 22.13
N ILE A 65 -25.32 -3.95 22.16
CA ILE A 65 -23.91 -3.71 22.46
C ILE A 65 -23.04 -4.42 21.43
N HIS A 66 -22.18 -3.65 20.76
CA HIS A 66 -21.18 -4.13 19.83
C HIS A 66 -19.80 -3.59 20.22
N GLU A 67 -18.79 -4.44 20.20
CA GLU A 67 -17.42 -4.05 20.52
C GLU A 67 -16.42 -4.89 19.72
N PHE A 68 -15.49 -4.24 19.03
CA PHE A 68 -14.35 -4.91 18.42
C PHE A 68 -13.33 -5.32 19.50
N LEU A 69 -13.01 -6.61 19.53
CA LEU A 69 -11.87 -7.15 20.29
C LEU A 69 -10.56 -6.99 19.51
N ASP A 70 -10.66 -7.03 18.19
CA ASP A 70 -9.62 -6.68 17.22
C ASP A 70 -10.32 -5.96 16.05
N GLU A 71 -10.03 -4.67 15.90
CA GLU A 71 -10.62 -3.83 14.83
C GLU A 71 -10.21 -4.31 13.43
N GLY A 72 -9.23 -5.22 13.38
CA GLY A 72 -8.77 -5.84 12.17
C GLY A 72 -7.78 -5.01 11.38
N GLY A 73 -7.39 -5.55 10.24
CA GLY A 73 -6.45 -4.91 9.33
C GLY A 73 -6.08 -5.83 8.18
N PHE A 74 -5.31 -5.27 7.26
CA PHE A 74 -4.75 -5.99 6.14
C PHE A 74 -3.29 -6.34 6.41
N ASP A 75 -2.87 -7.54 6.02
CA ASP A 75 -1.46 -7.90 5.96
C ASP A 75 -0.73 -7.08 4.88
N SER A 76 0.61 -7.05 4.98
CA SER A 76 1.41 -6.46 3.91
C SER A 76 1.33 -7.30 2.64
N ALA A 77 1.20 -6.65 1.49
CA ALA A 77 1.11 -7.30 0.19
C ALA A 77 2.22 -6.85 -0.75
N PRO A 78 2.72 -7.74 -1.63
CA PRO A 78 3.65 -7.35 -2.67
C PRO A 78 2.96 -6.47 -3.71
N LEU A 79 3.71 -5.55 -4.29
CA LEU A 79 3.23 -4.71 -5.38
C LEU A 79 4.22 -4.71 -6.55
N ALA A 80 3.68 -4.50 -7.76
CA ALA A 80 4.47 -4.33 -8.97
C ALA A 80 3.78 -3.35 -9.91
N GLY A 81 4.55 -2.49 -10.54
CA GLY A 81 4.00 -1.50 -11.47
C GLY A 81 4.95 -1.14 -12.59
N ILE A 82 4.35 -0.66 -13.68
CA ILE A 82 5.05 -0.13 -14.85
C ILE A 82 4.41 1.18 -15.28
N GLY A 83 5.20 2.05 -15.91
CA GLY A 83 4.69 3.34 -16.34
C GLY A 83 5.61 4.04 -17.32
N VAL A 84 5.14 5.20 -17.72
CA VAL A 84 5.86 6.11 -18.61
C VAL A 84 5.89 7.49 -17.98
N GLY A 85 6.95 8.22 -18.20
CA GLY A 85 7.09 9.57 -17.70
C GLY A 85 7.85 10.47 -18.63
N TYR A 86 7.88 11.73 -18.26
CA TYR A 86 8.59 12.78 -18.96
C TYR A 86 9.37 13.64 -17.96
N GLN A 87 10.67 13.80 -18.20
CA GLN A 87 11.53 14.73 -17.50
C GLN A 87 11.44 16.08 -18.22
N PHE A 88 10.90 17.10 -17.56
CA PHE A 88 10.76 18.45 -18.16
C PHE A 88 12.06 19.24 -18.12
N ASN A 89 12.76 19.13 -17.01
CA ASN A 89 14.05 19.79 -16.76
C ASN A 89 14.78 19.04 -15.62
N ASP A 90 15.84 19.61 -15.10
CA ASP A 90 16.71 19.04 -14.06
C ASP A 90 16.01 18.80 -12.70
N TRP A 91 14.88 19.46 -12.46
CA TRP A 91 14.20 19.37 -11.15
C TRP A 91 12.74 18.94 -11.24
N LEU A 92 12.10 18.91 -12.43
CA LEU A 92 10.67 18.60 -12.58
C LEU A 92 10.47 17.41 -13.52
N ARG A 93 9.72 16.43 -13.08
CA ARG A 93 9.27 15.29 -13.87
C ARG A 93 7.84 14.91 -13.54
N ALA A 94 7.17 14.27 -14.48
CA ALA A 94 5.86 13.68 -14.27
C ALA A 94 5.81 12.29 -14.88
N ASP A 95 4.95 11.44 -14.33
CA ASP A 95 4.70 10.11 -14.88
C ASP A 95 3.26 9.65 -14.70
N ALA A 96 2.92 8.61 -15.44
CA ALA A 96 1.74 7.83 -15.21
C ALA A 96 2.13 6.35 -15.12
N PHE A 97 1.53 5.62 -14.18
CA PHE A 97 1.77 4.20 -14.02
C PHE A 97 0.49 3.42 -13.74
N VAL A 98 0.54 2.15 -14.07
CA VAL A 98 -0.38 1.13 -13.57
C VAL A 98 0.37 0.22 -12.61
N GLU A 99 -0.24 -0.09 -11.47
CA GLU A 99 0.32 -0.92 -10.41
C GLU A 99 -0.71 -1.96 -9.98
N TYR A 100 -0.27 -3.18 -9.79
CA TYR A 100 -1.04 -4.23 -9.16
C TYR A 100 -0.49 -4.49 -7.77
N ARG A 101 -1.39 -4.61 -6.81
CA ARG A 101 -1.10 -5.02 -5.43
C ARG A 101 -1.74 -6.37 -5.20
N GLY A 102 -0.90 -7.33 -4.82
CA GLY A 102 -1.29 -8.71 -4.57
C GLY A 102 -2.19 -8.85 -3.36
N ASP A 103 -2.50 -10.09 -3.07
CA ASP A 103 -3.43 -10.44 -2.01
C ASP A 103 -2.88 -10.05 -0.62
N ALA A 104 -3.67 -9.25 0.11
CA ALA A 104 -3.49 -8.92 1.51
C ALA A 104 -4.60 -9.64 2.30
N SER A 105 -4.25 -10.47 3.26
CA SER A 105 -5.22 -11.13 4.14
C SER A 105 -5.82 -10.09 5.08
N PHE A 106 -7.12 -10.21 5.31
CA PHE A 106 -7.88 -9.45 6.28
C PHE A 106 -8.32 -10.35 7.41
N SER A 107 -8.28 -9.86 8.66
CA SER A 107 -8.90 -10.49 9.82
C SER A 107 -9.40 -9.41 10.77
N ALA A 108 -10.53 -9.68 11.44
CA ALA A 108 -11.08 -8.88 12.51
C ALA A 108 -11.90 -9.77 13.44
N LEU A 109 -12.09 -9.32 14.69
CA LEU A 109 -12.86 -10.04 15.69
C LEU A 109 -13.72 -9.07 16.49
N ASP A 110 -15.01 -9.34 16.59
CA ASP A 110 -15.92 -8.59 17.45
C ASP A 110 -16.58 -9.45 18.50
N ARG A 111 -17.31 -8.79 19.37
CA ARG A 111 -18.30 -9.39 20.27
C ARG A 111 -19.54 -8.53 20.32
N TYR A 112 -20.67 -9.18 20.54
CA TYR A 112 -21.96 -8.51 20.71
C TYR A 112 -22.71 -9.04 21.92
N GLY A 113 -23.62 -8.23 22.42
CA GLY A 113 -24.35 -8.56 23.63
C GLY A 113 -25.50 -7.60 23.93
N HIS A 114 -26.03 -7.72 25.15
CA HIS A 114 -27.12 -6.91 25.64
C HIS A 114 -26.93 -6.51 27.10
N THR A 115 -27.72 -5.54 27.57
CA THR A 115 -27.70 -5.11 28.97
C THR A 115 -28.56 -6.07 29.80
N GLY A 116 -27.92 -6.82 30.69
CA GLY A 116 -28.59 -7.68 31.67
C GLY A 116 -28.80 -6.98 33.01
N GLY A 117 -29.52 -7.61 33.92
CA GLY A 117 -29.83 -7.05 35.25
C GLY A 117 -28.62 -6.79 36.16
N ALA A 118 -27.48 -7.37 35.87
CA ALA A 118 -26.22 -7.24 36.63
C ALA A 118 -25.07 -6.61 35.77
N GLY A 119 -25.34 -6.08 34.60
CA GLY A 119 -24.37 -5.52 33.64
C GLY A 119 -24.45 -6.15 32.26
N THR A 120 -23.40 -5.97 31.47
CA THR A 120 -23.33 -6.51 30.10
C THR A 120 -23.33 -8.03 30.09
N VAL A 121 -24.16 -8.62 29.25
CA VAL A 121 -24.17 -10.05 28.92
C VAL A 121 -23.68 -10.20 27.48
N TRP A 122 -22.61 -10.94 27.26
CA TRP A 122 -22.08 -11.22 25.93
C TRP A 122 -22.76 -12.44 25.33
N ASP A 123 -23.36 -12.27 24.16
CA ASP A 123 -24.15 -13.29 23.46
C ASP A 123 -23.29 -14.06 22.45
N GLY A 124 -22.27 -13.41 21.86
CA GLY A 124 -21.43 -14.05 20.89
C GLY A 124 -20.25 -13.24 20.38
N THR A 125 -19.52 -13.86 19.46
CA THR A 125 -18.37 -13.29 18.75
C THR A 125 -18.50 -13.63 17.27
N ASN A 126 -18.05 -12.70 16.40
CA ASN A 126 -17.88 -12.94 14.97
C ASN A 126 -16.38 -12.83 14.63
N ASP A 127 -15.88 -13.84 13.93
CA ASP A 127 -14.52 -13.90 13.39
C ASP A 127 -14.61 -13.64 11.88
N TYR A 128 -14.06 -12.51 11.46
CA TYR A 128 -14.06 -12.06 10.08
C TYR A 128 -12.74 -12.40 9.40
N SER A 129 -12.80 -12.91 8.19
CA SER A 129 -11.64 -13.12 7.34
C SER A 129 -11.94 -12.79 5.90
N GLY A 130 -10.91 -12.46 5.13
CA GLY A 130 -11.06 -12.11 3.73
C GLY A 130 -9.73 -11.85 3.05
N THR A 131 -9.79 -11.49 1.78
CA THR A 131 -8.61 -11.16 0.99
C THR A 131 -8.89 -9.89 0.17
N LYS A 132 -7.93 -8.95 0.19
CA LYS A 132 -7.98 -7.73 -0.62
C LYS A 132 -6.88 -7.77 -1.67
N SER A 133 -7.22 -7.45 -2.92
CA SER A 133 -6.27 -7.12 -3.99
C SER A 133 -6.66 -5.81 -4.67
N GLU A 134 -5.75 -5.22 -5.44
CA GLU A 134 -5.96 -3.86 -5.94
C GLU A 134 -5.26 -3.59 -7.26
N TRP A 135 -5.95 -2.87 -8.14
CA TRP A 135 -5.37 -2.19 -9.28
C TRP A 135 -5.35 -0.69 -9.06
N LEU A 136 -4.23 -0.05 -9.40
CA LEU A 136 -4.00 1.37 -9.23
C LEU A 136 -3.57 1.98 -10.55
N LEU A 137 -4.18 3.11 -10.91
CA LEU A 137 -3.79 3.94 -12.05
C LEU A 137 -3.51 5.34 -11.51
N MET A 138 -2.26 5.81 -11.63
CA MET A 138 -1.81 7.08 -11.05
C MET A 138 -1.13 7.96 -12.07
N ALA A 139 -1.34 9.27 -11.93
CA ALA A 139 -0.57 10.33 -12.55
C ALA A 139 0.12 11.13 -11.45
N ASN A 140 1.44 11.32 -11.57
CA ASN A 140 2.26 11.90 -10.52
C ASN A 140 3.15 13.01 -11.08
N ALA A 141 3.51 13.94 -10.21
CA ALA A 141 4.54 14.93 -10.44
C ALA A 141 5.57 14.85 -9.31
N TYR A 142 6.84 15.06 -9.65
CA TYR A 142 7.96 14.99 -8.72
C TYR A 142 8.87 16.19 -8.88
N VAL A 143 9.42 16.61 -7.76
CA VAL A 143 10.46 17.62 -7.67
C VAL A 143 11.74 16.95 -7.18
N ASP A 144 12.78 16.98 -8.00
CA ASP A 144 14.12 16.52 -7.67
C ASP A 144 14.82 17.67 -6.93
N VAL A 145 15.23 17.42 -5.67
CA VAL A 145 15.69 18.49 -4.74
C VAL A 145 17.11 18.94 -5.04
N GLY A 146 17.90 18.09 -5.70
CA GLY A 146 19.29 18.39 -6.07
C GLY A 146 20.03 17.12 -6.51
N HIS A 147 21.23 17.29 -7.04
CA HIS A 147 22.05 16.19 -7.56
C HIS A 147 23.41 16.20 -6.86
N TRP A 148 23.76 15.10 -6.16
CA TRP A 148 25.03 14.94 -5.44
C TRP A 148 25.65 13.59 -5.78
N HIS A 149 26.73 13.57 -6.55
CA HIS A 149 27.46 12.34 -6.89
C HIS A 149 26.55 11.20 -7.43
N GLY A 150 25.63 11.54 -8.33
CA GLY A 150 24.67 10.58 -8.90
C GLY A 150 23.44 10.29 -8.03
N ILE A 151 23.37 10.84 -6.83
CA ILE A 151 22.24 10.71 -5.91
C ILE A 151 21.31 11.92 -6.07
N THR A 152 20.02 11.67 -6.20
CA THR A 152 18.96 12.67 -6.39
C THR A 152 17.81 12.39 -5.44
N PRO A 153 17.73 13.08 -4.29
CA PRO A 153 16.52 13.06 -3.46
C PRO A 153 15.36 13.73 -4.18
N TYR A 154 14.18 13.19 -3.98
CA TYR A 154 12.95 13.74 -4.57
C TYR A 154 11.76 13.68 -3.62
N VAL A 155 10.80 14.55 -3.87
CA VAL A 155 9.45 14.51 -3.31
C VAL A 155 8.44 14.58 -4.44
N GLY A 156 7.24 14.10 -4.22
CA GLY A 156 6.21 14.11 -5.25
C GLY A 156 4.81 13.93 -4.69
N ALA A 157 3.84 14.16 -5.54
CA ALA A 157 2.44 13.90 -5.27
C ALA A 157 1.76 13.34 -6.51
N GLY A 158 0.69 12.60 -6.30
CA GLY A 158 -0.08 11.98 -7.37
C GLY A 158 -1.55 11.89 -7.08
N ILE A 159 -2.31 11.78 -8.16
CA ILE A 159 -3.76 11.53 -8.14
C ILE A 159 -4.08 10.43 -9.13
N GLY A 160 -5.18 9.73 -8.90
CA GLY A 160 -5.57 8.64 -9.78
C GLY A 160 -6.81 7.92 -9.33
N ALA A 161 -6.87 6.64 -9.68
CA ALA A 161 -7.98 5.75 -9.32
C ALA A 161 -7.45 4.42 -8.79
N SER A 162 -8.06 3.94 -7.72
CA SER A 162 -7.88 2.59 -7.20
C SER A 162 -9.10 1.74 -7.52
N ARG A 163 -8.89 0.46 -7.80
CA ARG A 163 -9.92 -0.55 -7.87
C ARG A 163 -9.65 -1.59 -6.80
N ASN A 164 -10.28 -1.42 -5.65
CA ASN A 164 -10.18 -2.33 -4.52
C ASN A 164 -11.11 -3.53 -4.73
N THR A 165 -10.61 -4.74 -4.56
CA THR A 165 -11.37 -5.99 -4.70
C THR A 165 -11.29 -6.76 -3.40
N ILE A 166 -12.44 -7.06 -2.80
CA ILE A 166 -12.56 -7.97 -1.65
C ILE A 166 -13.07 -9.32 -2.17
N SER A 167 -12.42 -10.38 -1.75
CA SER A 167 -12.75 -11.77 -2.09
C SER A 167 -12.58 -12.68 -0.88
N HIS A 168 -13.17 -13.88 -0.96
CA HIS A 168 -13.11 -14.92 0.08
C HIS A 168 -13.53 -14.42 1.47
N PHE A 169 -14.46 -13.45 1.53
CA PHE A 169 -14.91 -12.92 2.79
C PHE A 169 -15.80 -13.96 3.50
N GLN A 170 -15.53 -14.15 4.78
CA GLN A 170 -16.28 -15.01 5.69
C GLN A 170 -16.50 -14.29 7.01
N ASP A 171 -17.67 -14.52 7.59
CA ASP A 171 -18.07 -14.16 8.93
C ASP A 171 -18.49 -15.44 9.65
N VAL A 172 -17.76 -15.78 10.70
CA VAL A 172 -18.00 -17.00 11.48
C VAL A 172 -18.43 -16.64 12.89
N ASN A 173 -19.70 -16.89 13.18
CA ASN A 173 -20.26 -16.76 14.53
C ASN A 173 -20.14 -18.09 15.28
N VAL A 174 -19.17 -18.20 16.17
CA VAL A 174 -18.87 -19.44 16.89
C VAL A 174 -20.00 -19.90 17.82
N PRO A 175 -20.62 -19.03 18.67
CA PRO A 175 -21.66 -19.46 19.60
C PRO A 175 -22.91 -20.01 18.93
N THR A 176 -23.31 -19.47 17.78
CA THR A 176 -24.51 -19.90 17.06
C THR A 176 -24.20 -20.91 15.96
N ALA A 177 -22.91 -21.24 15.75
CA ALA A 177 -22.42 -22.03 14.62
C ALA A 177 -22.87 -21.45 13.25
N GLY A 178 -23.08 -20.13 13.19
CA GLY A 178 -23.46 -19.41 11.98
C GLY A 178 -22.22 -19.13 11.11
N VAL A 179 -22.40 -19.23 9.79
CA VAL A 179 -21.36 -18.84 8.82
C VAL A 179 -22.02 -18.07 7.69
N SER A 180 -21.46 -16.88 7.38
CA SER A 180 -21.87 -16.10 6.23
C SER A 180 -20.69 -15.89 5.27
N TYR A 181 -20.98 -15.77 3.99
CA TYR A 181 -20.00 -15.58 2.93
C TYR A 181 -20.35 -14.34 2.11
N GLY A 182 -19.36 -13.50 1.83
CA GLY A 182 -19.48 -12.39 0.91
C GLY A 182 -19.02 -12.78 -0.51
N ASP A 183 -19.85 -12.47 -1.50
CA ASP A 183 -19.42 -12.58 -2.90
C ASP A 183 -18.26 -11.62 -3.17
N THR A 184 -17.41 -11.97 -4.15
CA THR A 184 -16.32 -11.08 -4.58
C THR A 184 -16.90 -9.81 -5.18
N ALA A 185 -16.43 -8.66 -4.71
CA ALA A 185 -16.82 -7.37 -5.25
C ALA A 185 -15.63 -6.44 -5.42
N SER A 186 -15.74 -5.50 -6.36
CA SER A 186 -14.72 -4.49 -6.65
C SER A 186 -15.34 -3.10 -6.59
N THR A 187 -14.62 -2.16 -6.01
CA THR A 187 -15.02 -0.76 -5.86
C THR A 187 -13.98 0.16 -6.46
N TRP A 188 -14.38 1.08 -7.32
CA TRP A 188 -13.53 2.14 -7.85
C TRP A 188 -13.59 3.35 -6.94
N ASN A 189 -12.41 3.93 -6.66
CA ASN A 189 -12.28 5.13 -5.85
C ASN A 189 -11.33 6.12 -6.50
N PHE A 190 -11.48 7.39 -6.14
CA PHE A 190 -10.41 8.36 -6.30
C PHE A 190 -9.27 8.01 -5.34
N ALA A 191 -8.04 8.04 -5.86
CA ALA A 191 -6.84 7.80 -5.06
C ALA A 191 -5.90 9.01 -5.15
N TRP A 192 -5.14 9.25 -4.08
CA TRP A 192 -4.08 10.23 -4.08
C TRP A 192 -2.86 9.72 -3.30
N ALA A 193 -1.70 10.28 -3.59
CA ALA A 193 -0.45 9.85 -3.01
C ALA A 193 0.50 11.00 -2.73
N LEU A 194 1.34 10.81 -1.71
CA LEU A 194 2.56 11.59 -1.45
C LEU A 194 3.75 10.66 -1.57
N HIS A 195 4.80 11.13 -2.21
CA HIS A 195 6.01 10.35 -2.49
C HIS A 195 7.24 11.05 -1.93
N ALA A 196 8.18 10.28 -1.43
CA ALA A 196 9.53 10.74 -1.11
C ALA A 196 10.51 9.61 -1.41
N GLY A 197 11.71 9.95 -1.85
CA GLY A 197 12.69 8.92 -2.17
C GLY A 197 14.03 9.47 -2.60
N VAL A 198 14.87 8.53 -2.99
CA VAL A 198 16.21 8.80 -3.48
C VAL A 198 16.42 8.01 -4.76
N ALA A 199 16.85 8.68 -5.79
CA ALA A 199 17.25 8.11 -7.06
C ALA A 199 18.79 8.05 -7.15
N TYR A 200 19.32 6.99 -7.77
CA TYR A 200 20.72 6.82 -8.05
C TYR A 200 20.93 6.56 -9.54
N GLN A 201 21.67 7.43 -10.19
CA GLN A 201 22.02 7.29 -11.61
C GLN A 201 23.11 6.25 -11.78
N VAL A 202 22.77 5.10 -12.37
CA VAL A 202 23.69 3.98 -12.60
C VAL A 202 24.45 4.15 -13.91
N THR A 203 23.74 4.63 -14.95
CA THR A 203 24.30 4.96 -16.26
C THR A 203 23.63 6.21 -16.79
N ASP A 204 24.08 6.72 -17.94
CA ASP A 204 23.45 7.90 -18.59
C ASP A 204 21.95 7.69 -18.88
N ARG A 205 21.48 6.44 -18.99
CA ARG A 205 20.11 6.10 -19.32
C ARG A 205 19.36 5.39 -18.21
N MET A 206 20.05 4.85 -17.20
CA MET A 206 19.44 4.03 -16.18
C MET A 206 19.59 4.64 -14.79
N THR A 207 18.47 4.82 -14.10
CA THR A 207 18.39 5.29 -12.72
C THR A 207 17.65 4.26 -11.89
N LEU A 208 18.15 3.97 -10.69
CA LEU A 208 17.47 3.20 -9.67
C LEU A 208 16.79 4.15 -8.68
N ASP A 209 15.62 3.78 -8.20
CA ASP A 209 14.83 4.55 -7.24
C ASP A 209 14.54 3.72 -6.00
N LEU A 210 14.82 4.26 -4.82
CA LEU A 210 14.26 3.78 -3.56
C LEU A 210 13.27 4.82 -3.06
N GLY A 211 12.00 4.44 -3.03
CA GLY A 211 10.91 5.34 -2.73
C GLY A 211 10.03 4.84 -1.59
N TYR A 212 9.46 5.79 -0.89
CA TYR A 212 8.35 5.64 0.04
C TYR A 212 7.15 6.38 -0.52
N SER A 213 5.96 5.78 -0.36
CA SER A 213 4.69 6.42 -0.72
C SER A 213 3.68 6.26 0.41
N TYR A 214 3.03 7.36 0.78
CA TYR A 214 1.78 7.34 1.52
C TYR A 214 0.63 7.51 0.54
N MET A 215 -0.37 6.63 0.59
CA MET A 215 -1.48 6.64 -0.36
C MET A 215 -2.82 6.51 0.36
N ASN A 216 -3.81 7.24 -0.12
CA ASN A 216 -5.20 7.00 0.19
C ASN A 216 -5.83 6.24 -0.98
N LEU A 217 -6.43 5.10 -0.69
CA LEU A 217 -6.94 4.14 -1.66
C LEU A 217 -8.47 4.10 -1.69
N GLY A 218 -9.11 4.92 -0.83
CA GLY A 218 -10.55 4.96 -0.67
C GLY A 218 -11.10 3.72 0.01
N ASP A 219 -12.30 3.32 -0.38
CA ASP A 219 -13.10 2.29 0.29
C ASP A 219 -13.07 0.95 -0.48
N ALA A 220 -13.49 -0.10 0.20
CA ALA A 220 -13.80 -1.38 -0.42
C ALA A 220 -15.11 -1.93 0.19
N LYS A 221 -15.70 -2.92 -0.48
CA LYS A 221 -16.83 -3.66 0.08
C LYS A 221 -16.86 -5.09 -0.44
N THR A 222 -17.51 -5.97 0.30
CA THR A 222 -17.86 -7.31 -0.20
C THR A 222 -19.04 -7.22 -1.18
N GLY A 223 -19.41 -8.31 -1.80
CA GLY A 223 -20.77 -8.51 -2.27
C GLY A 223 -21.71 -8.75 -1.08
N ASP A 224 -22.99 -8.99 -1.36
CA ASP A 224 -23.98 -9.30 -0.32
C ASP A 224 -23.53 -10.50 0.51
N LEU A 225 -23.75 -10.44 1.81
CA LEU A 225 -23.44 -11.53 2.74
C LEU A 225 -24.57 -12.55 2.74
N LYS A 226 -24.23 -13.80 2.51
CA LYS A 226 -25.19 -14.91 2.43
C LYS A 226 -24.91 -15.92 3.53
N ALA A 227 -25.93 -16.27 4.30
CA ALA A 227 -25.83 -17.39 5.23
C ALA A 227 -25.55 -18.70 4.47
N TYR A 228 -24.82 -19.62 5.11
CA TYR A 228 -24.39 -20.89 4.49
C TYR A 228 -25.57 -21.76 3.98
N ASP A 229 -26.73 -21.64 4.58
CA ASP A 229 -27.94 -22.37 4.22
C ASP A 229 -28.86 -21.61 3.23
N GLY A 230 -28.42 -20.39 2.82
CA GLY A 230 -29.20 -19.53 1.93
C GLY A 230 -30.46 -18.90 2.55
N SER A 231 -30.66 -19.02 3.86
CA SER A 231 -31.86 -18.53 4.55
C SER A 231 -31.92 -17.02 4.65
N VAL A 232 -30.74 -16.35 4.69
CA VAL A 232 -30.62 -14.91 4.88
C VAL A 232 -29.58 -14.34 3.90
N THR A 233 -29.89 -13.16 3.37
CA THR A 233 -28.94 -12.33 2.61
C THR A 233 -28.93 -10.95 3.26
N ASN A 234 -27.75 -10.48 3.64
CA ASN A 234 -27.52 -9.18 4.25
C ASN A 234 -26.75 -8.26 3.31
N GLU A 235 -26.72 -6.98 3.63
CA GLU A 235 -25.94 -5.99 2.91
C GLU A 235 -24.44 -6.29 2.93
N PRO A 236 -23.65 -5.67 2.03
CA PRO A 236 -22.19 -5.84 2.00
C PRO A 236 -21.50 -5.33 3.28
N MET A 237 -20.41 -5.96 3.66
CA MET A 237 -19.45 -5.40 4.62
C MET A 237 -18.65 -4.28 3.95
N HIS A 238 -18.55 -3.13 4.60
CA HIS A 238 -17.84 -1.94 4.12
C HIS A 238 -16.51 -1.76 4.85
N PHE A 239 -15.45 -1.58 4.07
CA PHE A 239 -14.10 -1.26 4.52
C PHE A 239 -13.82 0.19 4.16
N LYS A 240 -13.68 1.05 5.15
CA LYS A 240 -13.59 2.50 4.96
C LYS A 240 -12.17 3.02 5.14
N ASP A 241 -11.87 4.12 4.43
CA ASP A 241 -10.65 4.90 4.58
C ASP A 241 -9.37 4.08 4.52
N ILE A 242 -9.25 3.24 3.49
CA ILE A 242 -8.07 2.40 3.29
C ILE A 242 -6.89 3.29 2.87
N THR A 243 -5.82 3.23 3.65
CA THR A 243 -4.57 3.91 3.36
C THR A 243 -3.42 2.92 3.25
N SER A 244 -2.28 3.33 2.70
CA SER A 244 -1.09 2.48 2.67
C SER A 244 0.20 3.25 2.84
N HIS A 245 1.19 2.55 3.39
CA HIS A 245 2.58 2.93 3.49
C HIS A 245 3.41 1.95 2.67
N ASP A 246 3.92 2.40 1.54
CA ASP A 246 4.60 1.54 0.58
C ASP A 246 6.10 1.83 0.57
N ILE A 247 6.89 0.78 0.47
CA ILE A 247 8.33 0.87 0.14
C ILE A 247 8.51 0.25 -1.23
N LYS A 248 9.13 1.02 -2.15
CA LYS A 248 9.27 0.66 -3.56
C LYS A 248 10.71 0.75 -4.00
N LEU A 249 11.19 -0.30 -4.67
CA LEU A 249 12.42 -0.30 -5.45
C LEU A 249 12.05 -0.21 -6.92
N GLY A 250 12.48 0.84 -7.57
CA GLY A 250 12.16 1.12 -8.95
C GLY A 250 13.38 1.30 -9.84
N PHE A 251 13.11 1.34 -11.11
CA PHE A 251 14.08 1.78 -12.12
C PHE A 251 13.40 2.71 -13.12
N ARG A 252 14.20 3.63 -13.70
CA ARG A 252 13.82 4.48 -14.82
C ARG A 252 14.82 4.28 -15.94
N TYR A 253 14.33 4.16 -17.17
CA TYR A 253 15.14 4.06 -18.37
C TYR A 253 14.81 5.20 -19.32
N SER A 254 15.76 6.11 -19.54
CA SER A 254 15.63 7.23 -20.49
C SER A 254 15.66 6.72 -21.93
N LEU A 255 14.71 7.21 -22.74
CA LEU A 255 14.59 6.85 -24.17
C LEU A 255 15.42 7.73 -25.10
N GLN A 256 16.14 8.70 -24.54
CA GLN A 256 17.01 9.61 -25.29
C GLN A 256 18.47 9.30 -25.10
#